data_61a052942e31dd0c426ec42ab7215b44
#
_entry.id   61a052942e31dd0c426ec42ab7215b44
#
_cell.length_a   1.000
_cell.length_b   1.000
_cell.length_c   1.000
_cell.angle_alpha   90.00
_cell.angle_beta   90.00
_cell.angle_gamma   90.00
#
_symmetry.space_group_name_H-M   'P 1'
#
loop_
_entity.id
_entity.type
_entity.pdbx_description
1 polymer ?
#
loop_
_entity_poly.entity_id
_entity_poly.type
_entity_poly.pdbx_seq_one_letter_code
_entity_poly.pdbx_strand_id
1 'polypeptide(L)'
;YLYNLMKKIKKNRFTKVYDLQNSSRTSFYKKILFPNANLNIWCSSETTLPNDKTKEEFDKNPVLERFNHQLQSSGIETKHTMSPDFSWSCVDIEKIMNEYKLSNYILLFPFCSPHLTLKKWPYFNNLINLIKAKYKDQFKIITAPGPNEINEADQYDAIKILNNGKAVNISQLSSLIKKSSFVIANDTGPAHMAAHLNVKGLTLFGSHTTAKKVSIERDNFKAIQVSDLNKLSAEKVFEKITL
;
A
#
# COMPACT_ATOMS: atom_id res chain seq x y z
N TYR A 1 15.72 -21.46 -7.66
CA TYR A 1 14.60 -20.57 -7.92
C TYR A 1 14.70 -19.89 -9.31
N LEU A 2 15.79 -19.15 -9.60
CA LEU A 2 15.98 -18.39 -10.85
C LEU A 2 15.89 -19.28 -12.10
N TYR A 3 16.55 -20.43 -12.10
CA TYR A 3 16.51 -21.40 -13.20
C TYR A 3 15.06 -21.87 -13.51
N ASN A 4 14.29 -22.21 -12.47
CA ASN A 4 12.90 -22.63 -12.62
C ASN A 4 11.99 -21.51 -13.13
N LEU A 5 12.22 -20.27 -12.68
CA LEU A 5 11.53 -19.08 -13.17
C LEU A 5 11.81 -18.87 -14.66
N MET A 6 13.09 -18.86 -15.05
CA MET A 6 13.52 -18.72 -16.44
C MET A 6 12.92 -19.79 -17.35
N LYS A 7 12.93 -21.08 -16.91
CA LYS A 7 12.32 -22.18 -17.65
C LYS A 7 10.82 -21.97 -17.84
N LYS A 8 10.09 -21.52 -16.82
CA LYS A 8 8.65 -21.20 -16.91
C LYS A 8 8.38 -20.07 -17.89
N ILE A 9 9.15 -18.96 -17.80
CA ILE A 9 8.98 -17.82 -18.70
C ILE A 9 9.24 -18.22 -20.15
N LYS A 10 10.34 -18.94 -20.44
CA LYS A 10 10.66 -19.41 -21.79
C LYS A 10 9.60 -20.38 -22.35
N LYS A 11 9.07 -21.27 -21.49
CA LYS A 11 8.03 -22.23 -21.89
C LYS A 11 6.75 -21.54 -22.36
N ASN A 12 6.35 -20.43 -21.74
CA ASN A 12 5.11 -19.73 -22.03
C ASN A 12 5.20 -18.82 -23.28
N ARG A 13 6.38 -18.63 -23.88
CA ARG A 13 6.61 -17.86 -25.12
C ARG A 13 5.88 -16.52 -25.14
N PHE A 14 6.00 -15.72 -24.07
CA PHE A 14 5.39 -14.40 -24.00
C PHE A 14 5.83 -13.54 -25.17
N THR A 15 4.87 -12.95 -25.85
CA THR A 15 5.12 -12.02 -26.95
C THR A 15 5.36 -10.61 -26.45
N LYS A 16 4.80 -10.25 -25.26
CA LYS A 16 5.00 -8.95 -24.61
C LYS A 16 5.02 -9.08 -23.09
N VAL A 17 5.90 -8.31 -22.47
CA VAL A 17 6.06 -8.25 -21.00
C VAL A 17 5.88 -6.79 -20.55
N TYR A 18 5.08 -6.57 -19.51
CA TYR A 18 4.90 -5.26 -18.87
C TYR A 18 5.57 -5.30 -17.50
N ASP A 19 6.72 -4.65 -17.39
CA ASP A 19 7.48 -4.52 -16.14
C ASP A 19 7.16 -3.19 -15.46
N LEU A 20 6.16 -3.19 -14.58
CA LEU A 20 5.77 -2.03 -13.79
C LEU A 20 6.61 -1.90 -12.49
N GLN A 21 7.38 -2.93 -12.13
CA GLN A 21 8.24 -2.86 -10.96
C GLN A 21 9.49 -2.01 -11.20
N ASN A 22 10.03 -2.03 -12.42
CA ASN A 22 11.19 -1.22 -12.84
C ASN A 22 12.41 -1.35 -11.90
N SER A 23 12.67 -2.55 -11.36
CA SER A 23 13.76 -2.81 -10.44
C SER A 23 15.01 -3.33 -11.17
N SER A 24 16.18 -3.21 -10.53
CA SER A 24 17.42 -3.83 -11.03
C SER A 24 17.27 -5.34 -11.25
N ARG A 25 16.42 -6.01 -10.46
CA ARG A 25 16.10 -7.43 -10.62
C ARG A 25 15.35 -7.69 -11.92
N THR A 26 14.35 -6.89 -12.25
CA THR A 26 13.57 -7.07 -13.49
C THR A 26 14.38 -6.66 -14.71
N SER A 27 15.24 -5.64 -14.63
CA SER A 27 16.22 -5.31 -15.67
C SER A 27 17.22 -6.46 -15.92
N PHE A 28 17.64 -7.16 -14.87
CA PHE A 28 18.47 -8.36 -15.00
C PHE A 28 17.72 -9.49 -15.72
N TYR A 29 16.45 -9.72 -15.41
CA TYR A 29 15.64 -10.73 -16.13
C TYR A 29 15.47 -10.38 -17.60
N LYS A 30 15.23 -9.10 -17.92
CA LYS A 30 15.17 -8.63 -19.31
C LYS A 30 16.47 -8.97 -20.06
N LYS A 31 17.63 -8.63 -19.50
CA LYS A 31 18.94 -8.87 -20.13
C LYS A 31 19.20 -10.35 -20.45
N ILE A 32 18.75 -11.27 -19.59
CA ILE A 32 18.98 -12.72 -19.77
C ILE A 32 17.94 -13.36 -20.67
N LEU A 33 16.66 -13.00 -20.50
CA LEU A 33 15.56 -13.68 -21.17
C LEU A 33 15.20 -13.06 -22.52
N PHE A 34 15.41 -11.75 -22.63
CA PHE A 34 15.02 -10.93 -23.77
C PHE A 34 16.11 -9.92 -24.12
N PRO A 35 17.35 -10.36 -24.44
CA PRO A 35 18.50 -9.45 -24.59
C PRO A 35 18.31 -8.34 -25.64
N ASN A 36 17.52 -8.64 -26.70
CA ASN A 36 17.24 -7.69 -27.78
C ASN A 36 15.83 -7.07 -27.68
N ALA A 37 15.18 -7.14 -26.51
CA ALA A 37 13.82 -6.65 -26.36
C ALA A 37 13.79 -5.10 -26.39
N ASN A 38 13.00 -4.59 -27.31
CA ASN A 38 12.59 -3.18 -27.38
C ASN A 38 11.20 -3.00 -26.70
N LEU A 39 10.61 -1.82 -26.85
CA LEU A 39 9.29 -1.49 -26.31
C LEU A 39 8.17 -2.47 -26.77
N ASN A 40 8.29 -3.03 -27.96
CA ASN A 40 7.27 -3.95 -28.48
C ASN A 40 7.23 -5.29 -27.71
N ILE A 41 8.36 -5.71 -27.15
CA ILE A 41 8.51 -6.97 -26.44
C ILE A 41 8.54 -6.74 -24.92
N TRP A 42 9.25 -5.71 -24.44
CA TRP A 42 9.44 -5.40 -23.02
C TRP A 42 9.11 -3.94 -22.73
N CYS A 43 7.97 -3.70 -22.08
CA CYS A 43 7.53 -2.40 -21.63
C CYS A 43 8.04 -2.17 -20.19
N SER A 44 8.98 -1.26 -20.01
CA SER A 44 9.54 -0.83 -18.72
C SER A 44 9.88 0.65 -18.76
N SER A 45 10.25 1.23 -17.62
CA SER A 45 10.75 2.62 -17.60
C SER A 45 11.97 2.84 -18.49
N GLU A 46 12.79 1.81 -18.72
CA GLU A 46 13.96 1.91 -19.61
C GLU A 46 13.59 1.99 -21.10
N THR A 47 12.56 1.23 -21.51
CA THR A 47 12.15 1.12 -22.92
C THR A 47 11.11 2.16 -23.33
N THR A 48 10.48 2.83 -22.36
CA THR A 48 9.48 3.89 -22.57
C THR A 48 10.00 5.27 -22.15
N LEU A 49 11.30 5.39 -21.88
CA LEU A 49 11.91 6.63 -21.43
C LEU A 49 11.71 7.72 -22.49
N PRO A 50 11.21 8.91 -22.14
CA PRO A 50 11.19 10.06 -23.04
C PRO A 50 12.60 10.39 -23.55
N ASN A 51 12.71 10.80 -24.81
CA ASN A 51 14.00 11.03 -25.47
C ASN A 51 14.87 12.10 -24.82
N ASP A 52 14.23 13.02 -24.07
CA ASP A 52 14.86 14.16 -23.39
C ASP A 52 15.17 13.90 -21.91
N LYS A 53 14.89 12.68 -21.39
CA LYS A 53 15.06 12.35 -19.98
C LYS A 53 15.95 11.17 -19.72
N THR A 54 16.73 11.28 -18.65
CA THR A 54 17.41 10.14 -18.05
C THR A 54 16.46 9.30 -17.20
N LYS A 55 16.79 8.03 -16.97
CA LYS A 55 16.01 7.17 -16.09
C LYS A 55 15.89 7.74 -14.68
N GLU A 56 16.96 8.35 -14.16
CA GLU A 56 16.96 8.95 -12.83
C GLU A 56 15.98 10.13 -12.71
N GLU A 57 15.92 10.99 -13.73
CA GLU A 57 14.94 12.08 -13.79
C GLU A 57 13.50 11.56 -13.91
N PHE A 58 13.29 10.57 -14.76
CA PHE A 58 11.97 9.94 -14.93
C PHE A 58 11.48 9.28 -13.64
N ASP A 59 12.37 8.61 -12.90
CA ASP A 59 12.05 7.92 -11.65
C ASP A 59 11.74 8.90 -10.48
N LYS A 60 12.00 10.21 -10.64
CA LYS A 60 11.56 11.25 -9.68
C LYS A 60 10.07 11.57 -9.79
N ASN A 61 9.43 11.29 -10.93
CA ASN A 61 8.00 11.53 -11.11
C ASN A 61 7.14 10.63 -10.20
N PRO A 62 5.91 11.04 -9.90
CA PRO A 62 4.93 10.22 -9.17
C PRO A 62 4.72 8.85 -9.83
N VAL A 63 4.55 7.81 -9.02
CA VAL A 63 4.53 6.43 -9.51
C VAL A 63 3.38 6.15 -10.50
N LEU A 64 2.18 6.71 -10.27
CA LEU A 64 1.05 6.50 -11.19
C LEU A 64 1.25 7.23 -12.52
N GLU A 65 1.87 8.41 -12.52
CA GLU A 65 2.23 9.12 -13.76
C GLU A 65 3.22 8.31 -14.60
N ARG A 66 4.22 7.69 -13.95
CA ARG A 66 5.18 6.81 -14.61
C ARG A 66 4.52 5.58 -15.20
N PHE A 67 3.62 4.94 -14.47
CA PHE A 67 2.86 3.79 -14.97
C PHE A 67 1.95 4.18 -16.13
N ASN A 68 1.27 5.31 -16.00
CA ASN A 68 0.42 5.84 -17.05
C ASN A 68 1.21 6.07 -18.35
N HIS A 69 2.33 6.80 -18.27
CA HIS A 69 3.22 7.02 -19.41
C HIS A 69 3.71 5.71 -20.02
N GLN A 70 4.19 4.78 -19.18
CA GLN A 70 4.73 3.49 -19.60
C GLN A 70 3.69 2.64 -20.35
N LEU A 71 2.46 2.57 -19.82
CA LEU A 71 1.37 1.82 -20.44
C LEU A 71 0.90 2.46 -21.76
N GLN A 72 0.70 3.79 -21.78
CA GLN A 72 0.32 4.54 -22.97
C GLN A 72 1.36 4.39 -24.09
N SER A 73 2.65 4.54 -23.77
CA SER A 73 3.74 4.36 -24.72
C SER A 73 3.77 2.95 -25.33
N SER A 74 3.18 1.96 -24.64
CA SER A 74 3.08 0.58 -25.14
C SER A 74 1.74 0.25 -25.82
N GLY A 75 0.89 1.27 -26.05
CA GLY A 75 -0.39 1.12 -26.75
C GLY A 75 -1.55 0.63 -25.88
N ILE A 76 -1.43 0.70 -24.54
CA ILE A 76 -2.53 0.35 -23.63
C ILE A 76 -3.33 1.60 -23.26
N GLU A 77 -4.65 1.50 -23.34
CA GLU A 77 -5.55 2.52 -22.82
C GLU A 77 -5.48 2.57 -21.28
N THR A 78 -5.32 3.77 -20.71
CA THR A 78 -5.00 3.96 -19.29
C THR A 78 -6.06 4.75 -18.52
N LYS A 79 -7.34 4.55 -18.81
CA LYS A 79 -8.46 5.28 -18.17
C LYS A 79 -8.41 5.30 -16.65
N HIS A 80 -7.97 4.20 -16.03
CA HIS A 80 -8.02 4.00 -14.58
C HIS A 80 -6.66 4.07 -13.90
N THR A 81 -5.57 4.29 -14.63
CA THR A 81 -4.22 4.28 -14.04
C THR A 81 -4.03 5.36 -12.99
N MET A 82 -4.57 6.57 -13.23
CA MET A 82 -4.45 7.69 -12.29
C MET A 82 -5.43 7.62 -11.11
N SER A 83 -6.48 6.83 -11.24
CA SER A 83 -7.50 6.59 -10.19
C SER A 83 -7.78 5.10 -10.06
N PRO A 84 -6.78 4.31 -9.58
CA PRO A 84 -6.98 2.88 -9.42
C PRO A 84 -8.10 2.60 -8.42
N ASP A 85 -8.97 1.66 -8.76
CA ASP A 85 -10.00 1.12 -7.87
C ASP A 85 -9.63 -0.30 -7.45
N PHE A 86 -9.57 -0.55 -6.16
CA PHE A 86 -9.24 -1.86 -5.58
C PHE A 86 -10.47 -2.60 -5.06
N SER A 87 -11.69 -2.09 -5.27
CA SER A 87 -12.93 -2.67 -4.74
C SER A 87 -13.24 -4.07 -5.27
N TRP A 88 -12.74 -4.41 -6.46
CA TRP A 88 -12.85 -5.77 -7.03
C TRP A 88 -12.22 -6.85 -6.15
N SER A 89 -11.32 -6.50 -5.24
CA SER A 89 -10.66 -7.46 -4.34
C SER A 89 -11.50 -7.81 -3.11
N CYS A 90 -12.57 -7.04 -2.82
CA CYS A 90 -13.40 -7.26 -1.65
C CYS A 90 -14.23 -8.54 -1.75
N VAL A 91 -14.36 -9.23 -0.62
CA VAL A 91 -15.15 -10.45 -0.44
C VAL A 91 -16.07 -10.32 0.76
N ASP A 92 -17.00 -11.24 0.92
CA ASP A 92 -17.79 -11.31 2.13
C ASP A 92 -16.93 -11.64 3.36
N ILE A 93 -17.13 -10.88 4.45
CA ILE A 93 -16.46 -11.05 5.73
C ILE A 93 -17.44 -11.07 6.91
N GLU A 94 -18.72 -11.40 6.68
CA GLU A 94 -19.72 -11.41 7.75
C GLU A 94 -19.31 -12.28 8.93
N LYS A 95 -18.68 -13.43 8.68
CA LYS A 95 -18.17 -14.30 9.74
C LYS A 95 -17.19 -13.55 10.66
N ILE A 96 -16.24 -12.81 10.09
CA ILE A 96 -15.27 -12.02 10.86
C ILE A 96 -15.99 -10.86 11.57
N MET A 97 -16.89 -10.15 10.88
CA MET A 97 -17.62 -9.04 11.47
C MET A 97 -18.44 -9.49 12.68
N ASN A 98 -19.08 -10.66 12.60
CA ASN A 98 -19.90 -11.24 13.68
C ASN A 98 -19.03 -11.76 14.84
N GLU A 99 -17.93 -12.47 14.53
CA GLU A 99 -16.99 -13.02 15.53
C GLU A 99 -16.44 -11.91 16.43
N TYR A 100 -16.02 -10.79 15.85
CA TYR A 100 -15.46 -9.64 16.58
C TYR A 100 -16.52 -8.58 16.94
N LYS A 101 -17.79 -8.80 16.58
CA LYS A 101 -18.91 -7.86 16.79
C LYS A 101 -18.56 -6.47 16.24
N LEU A 102 -18.05 -6.40 15.01
CA LEU A 102 -17.65 -5.15 14.36
C LEU A 102 -18.89 -4.47 13.73
N SER A 103 -19.12 -3.23 14.14
CA SER A 103 -20.06 -2.32 13.48
C SER A 103 -19.36 -1.06 13.01
N ASN A 104 -19.01 -0.17 13.94
CA ASN A 104 -18.20 1.02 13.68
C ASN A 104 -16.78 0.79 14.23
N TYR A 105 -15.76 0.95 13.39
CA TYR A 105 -14.38 0.73 13.84
C TYR A 105 -13.38 1.60 13.10
N ILE A 106 -12.33 1.92 13.82
CA ILE A 106 -11.13 2.56 13.30
C ILE A 106 -10.07 1.48 13.13
N LEU A 107 -9.51 1.38 11.92
CA LEU A 107 -8.54 0.36 11.58
C LEU A 107 -7.13 0.95 11.55
N LEU A 108 -6.24 0.39 12.37
CA LEU A 108 -4.86 0.85 12.50
C LEU A 108 -3.88 -0.13 11.85
N PHE A 109 -2.90 0.40 11.13
CA PHE A 109 -1.75 -0.33 10.60
C PHE A 109 -0.43 0.24 11.13
N PRO A 110 -0.07 -0.11 12.37
CA PRO A 110 1.13 0.40 13.03
C PRO A 110 2.42 -0.33 12.60
N PHE A 111 2.29 -1.34 11.77
CA PHE A 111 3.37 -2.21 11.32
C PHE A 111 4.17 -1.60 10.18
N CYS A 112 5.38 -2.11 9.98
CA CYS A 112 6.20 -1.84 8.80
C CYS A 112 7.19 -2.98 8.58
N SER A 113 7.80 -3.04 7.38
CA SER A 113 8.87 -4.00 7.14
C SER A 113 10.01 -3.83 8.16
N PRO A 114 10.55 -4.92 8.75
CA PRO A 114 11.62 -4.87 9.73
C PRO A 114 12.87 -4.10 9.28
N HIS A 115 13.10 -4.05 7.96
CA HIS A 115 14.25 -3.33 7.38
C HIS A 115 13.99 -1.83 7.14
N LEU A 116 12.78 -1.34 7.44
CA LEU A 116 12.35 0.03 7.14
C LEU A 116 11.81 0.74 8.40
N THR A 117 12.56 0.67 9.50
CA THR A 117 12.18 1.24 10.81
C THR A 117 11.86 2.74 10.74
N LEU A 118 12.46 3.49 9.81
CA LEU A 118 12.14 4.89 9.55
C LEU A 118 10.68 5.14 9.12
N LYS A 119 9.95 4.09 8.74
CA LYS A 119 8.52 4.16 8.43
C LYS A 119 7.62 3.96 9.64
N LYS A 120 8.16 3.54 10.78
CA LYS A 120 7.38 3.18 11.96
C LYS A 120 7.15 4.41 12.84
N TRP A 121 5.90 4.85 12.93
CA TRP A 121 5.50 5.88 13.88
C TRP A 121 5.29 5.25 15.28
N PRO A 122 5.92 5.79 16.34
CA PRO A 122 5.94 5.10 17.64
C PRO A 122 4.72 5.37 18.53
N TYR A 123 3.86 6.35 18.23
CA TYR A 123 2.85 6.85 19.16
C TYR A 123 1.43 6.31 18.90
N PHE A 124 1.28 5.11 18.30
CA PHE A 124 -0.05 4.53 18.08
C PHE A 124 -0.84 4.31 19.38
N ASN A 125 -0.21 3.85 20.48
CA ASN A 125 -0.91 3.68 21.75
C ASN A 125 -1.38 5.03 22.34
N ASN A 126 -0.57 6.09 22.22
CA ASN A 126 -1.00 7.42 22.60
C ASN A 126 -2.22 7.88 21.79
N LEU A 127 -2.22 7.65 20.49
CA LEU A 127 -3.35 7.96 19.62
C LEU A 127 -4.59 7.14 20.00
N ILE A 128 -4.44 5.85 20.29
CA ILE A 128 -5.53 4.97 20.74
C ILE A 128 -6.18 5.56 22.01
N ASN A 129 -5.37 6.01 22.98
CA ASN A 129 -5.86 6.62 24.21
C ASN A 129 -6.65 7.91 23.94
N LEU A 130 -6.19 8.77 23.04
CA LEU A 130 -6.90 9.98 22.63
C LEU A 130 -8.25 9.65 21.95
N ILE A 131 -8.27 8.66 21.06
CA ILE A 131 -9.50 8.20 20.40
C ILE A 131 -10.48 7.65 21.41
N LYS A 132 -10.06 6.77 22.33
CA LYS A 132 -10.90 6.21 23.39
C LYS A 132 -11.44 7.29 24.33
N ALA A 133 -10.63 8.26 24.70
CA ALA A 133 -11.05 9.37 25.58
C ALA A 133 -12.15 10.22 24.93
N LYS A 134 -12.05 10.53 23.63
CA LYS A 134 -13.01 11.38 22.92
C LYS A 134 -14.28 10.64 22.51
N TYR A 135 -14.12 9.46 21.90
CA TYR A 135 -15.23 8.76 21.24
C TYR A 135 -15.80 7.61 22.08
N LYS A 136 -15.15 7.25 23.21
CA LYS A 136 -15.57 6.17 24.10
C LYS A 136 -15.90 4.88 23.30
N ASP A 137 -17.08 4.33 23.49
CA ASP A 137 -17.53 3.07 22.88
C ASP A 137 -18.16 3.25 21.47
N GLN A 138 -18.11 4.45 20.89
CA GLN A 138 -18.68 4.70 19.55
C GLN A 138 -17.93 3.92 18.46
N PHE A 139 -16.64 3.69 18.65
CA PHE A 139 -15.79 2.98 17.70
C PHE A 139 -14.95 1.90 18.40
N LYS A 140 -14.93 0.72 17.82
CA LYS A 140 -13.89 -0.26 18.16
C LYS A 140 -12.59 0.14 17.47
N ILE A 141 -11.47 -0.01 18.16
CA ILE A 141 -10.15 0.18 17.57
C ILE A 141 -9.57 -1.19 17.27
N ILE A 142 -9.22 -1.42 16.03
CA ILE A 142 -8.77 -2.73 15.56
C ILE A 142 -7.44 -2.63 14.81
N THR A 143 -6.71 -3.74 14.78
CA THR A 143 -5.57 -3.99 13.89
C THR A 143 -5.78 -5.27 13.09
N ALA A 144 -5.24 -5.33 11.90
CA ALA A 144 -5.25 -6.53 11.06
C ALA A 144 -3.80 -6.84 10.63
N PRO A 145 -3.02 -7.54 11.49
CA PRO A 145 -1.62 -7.81 11.25
C PRO A 145 -1.39 -8.79 10.11
N GLY A 146 -0.28 -8.64 9.40
CA GLY A 146 0.23 -9.65 8.49
C GLY A 146 0.76 -10.89 9.23
N PRO A 147 1.09 -11.99 8.52
CA PRO A 147 1.49 -13.25 9.16
C PRO A 147 2.67 -13.13 10.12
N ASN A 148 3.62 -12.24 9.85
CA ASN A 148 4.82 -12.03 10.66
C ASN A 148 4.63 -10.94 11.74
N GLU A 149 3.46 -10.30 11.79
CA GLU A 149 3.15 -9.15 12.66
C GLU A 149 2.17 -9.53 13.78
N ILE A 150 1.69 -10.79 13.81
CA ILE A 150 0.64 -11.24 14.76
C ILE A 150 1.07 -11.04 16.22
N ASN A 151 2.31 -11.38 16.55
CA ASN A 151 2.84 -11.21 17.92
C ASN A 151 3.14 -9.72 18.22
N GLU A 152 3.58 -8.96 17.22
CA GLU A 152 3.81 -7.52 17.37
C GLU A 152 2.51 -6.78 17.66
N ALA A 153 1.38 -7.26 17.14
CA ALA A 153 0.08 -6.64 17.37
C ALA A 153 -0.34 -6.61 18.84
N ASP A 154 0.18 -7.50 19.67
CA ASP A 154 -0.16 -7.59 21.11
C ASP A 154 0.33 -6.38 21.92
N GLN A 155 1.27 -5.58 21.40
CA GLN A 155 1.74 -4.36 22.05
C GLN A 155 0.76 -3.17 21.90
N TYR A 156 -0.26 -3.27 21.04
CA TYR A 156 -1.21 -2.19 20.79
C TYR A 156 -2.54 -2.47 21.54
N ASP A 157 -3.07 -1.45 22.20
CA ASP A 157 -4.36 -1.53 22.92
C ASP A 157 -5.54 -1.47 21.92
N ALA A 158 -5.56 -2.41 20.97
CA ALA A 158 -6.51 -2.56 19.89
C ALA A 158 -6.90 -4.03 19.70
N ILE A 159 -8.09 -4.29 19.20
CA ILE A 159 -8.55 -5.65 18.92
C ILE A 159 -7.79 -6.18 17.69
N LYS A 160 -7.06 -7.27 17.87
CA LYS A 160 -6.34 -7.96 16.82
C LYS A 160 -7.31 -8.84 16.01
N ILE A 161 -7.50 -8.54 14.73
CA ILE A 161 -8.38 -9.30 13.84
C ILE A 161 -7.59 -10.40 13.15
N LEU A 162 -8.05 -11.63 13.36
CA LEU A 162 -7.51 -12.84 12.74
C LEU A 162 -8.68 -13.66 12.14
N ASN A 163 -8.38 -14.50 11.18
CA ASN A 163 -9.31 -15.49 10.67
C ASN A 163 -8.85 -16.88 11.06
N ASN A 164 -9.56 -17.56 11.97
CA ASN A 164 -9.17 -18.85 12.55
C ASN A 164 -7.73 -18.84 13.08
N GLY A 165 -7.34 -17.82 13.85
CA GLY A 165 -6.02 -17.66 14.45
C GLY A 165 -4.88 -17.28 13.47
N LYS A 166 -5.18 -17.04 12.20
CA LYS A 166 -4.23 -16.64 11.16
C LYS A 166 -4.50 -15.23 10.68
N ALA A 167 -3.50 -14.57 10.11
CA ALA A 167 -3.70 -13.30 9.43
C ALA A 167 -4.79 -13.42 8.36
N VAL A 168 -5.62 -12.39 8.25
CA VAL A 168 -6.61 -12.30 7.16
C VAL A 168 -5.88 -12.26 5.81
N ASN A 169 -6.48 -12.84 4.78
CA ASN A 169 -5.94 -12.73 3.43
C ASN A 169 -6.19 -11.34 2.83
N ILE A 170 -5.58 -11.04 1.69
CA ILE A 170 -5.67 -9.71 1.05
C ILE A 170 -7.12 -9.31 0.73
N SER A 171 -7.95 -10.23 0.27
CA SER A 171 -9.34 -9.93 -0.06
C SER A 171 -10.19 -9.64 1.19
N GLN A 172 -9.97 -10.39 2.27
CA GLN A 172 -10.60 -10.11 3.57
C GLN A 172 -10.11 -8.79 4.15
N LEU A 173 -8.80 -8.51 4.03
CA LEU A 173 -8.22 -7.23 4.44
C LEU A 173 -8.83 -6.06 3.67
N SER A 174 -9.00 -6.18 2.35
CA SER A 174 -9.68 -5.17 1.51
C SER A 174 -11.08 -4.89 2.02
N SER A 175 -11.83 -5.92 2.37
CA SER A 175 -13.20 -5.79 2.89
C SER A 175 -13.22 -5.14 4.28
N LEU A 176 -12.29 -5.49 5.17
CA LEU A 176 -12.13 -4.82 6.47
C LEU A 176 -11.80 -3.34 6.29
N ILE A 177 -10.87 -3.02 5.39
CA ILE A 177 -10.54 -1.62 5.07
C ILE A 177 -11.77 -0.90 4.51
N LYS A 178 -12.47 -1.48 3.54
CA LYS A 178 -13.62 -0.86 2.88
C LYS A 178 -14.78 -0.55 3.83
N LYS A 179 -14.98 -1.40 4.84
CA LYS A 179 -16.04 -1.26 5.85
C LYS A 179 -15.63 -0.40 7.06
N SER A 180 -14.36 0.02 7.17
CA SER A 180 -13.88 0.83 8.30
C SER A 180 -14.43 2.26 8.25
N SER A 181 -14.66 2.85 9.42
CA SER A 181 -15.03 4.26 9.54
C SER A 181 -13.84 5.18 9.24
N PHE A 182 -12.63 4.74 9.60
CA PHE A 182 -11.40 5.49 9.36
C PHE A 182 -10.17 4.55 9.40
N VAL A 183 -9.17 4.85 8.58
CA VAL A 183 -7.90 4.12 8.56
C VAL A 183 -6.75 5.02 8.97
N ILE A 184 -5.84 4.54 9.83
CA ILE A 184 -4.58 5.23 10.14
C ILE A 184 -3.44 4.24 9.97
N ALA A 185 -2.47 4.58 9.14
CA ALA A 185 -1.42 3.66 8.75
C ALA A 185 -0.06 4.33 8.61
N ASN A 186 1.00 3.57 8.89
CA ASN A 186 2.33 3.87 8.34
C ASN A 186 2.31 3.72 6.80
N ASP A 187 3.33 4.23 6.10
CA ASP A 187 3.50 4.02 4.65
C ASP A 187 3.77 2.54 4.33
N THR A 188 2.70 1.79 4.14
CA THR A 188 2.70 0.32 3.92
C THR A 188 1.65 -0.10 2.91
N GLY A 189 1.68 -1.37 2.49
CA GLY A 189 0.70 -1.93 1.55
C GLY A 189 -0.76 -1.65 1.92
N PRO A 190 -1.21 -1.88 3.17
CA PRO A 190 -2.56 -1.55 3.62
C PRO A 190 -2.95 -0.08 3.46
N ALA A 191 -2.01 0.87 3.62
CA ALA A 191 -2.28 2.30 3.37
C ALA A 191 -2.62 2.55 1.90
N HIS A 192 -1.87 1.94 0.97
CA HIS A 192 -2.18 2.02 -0.46
C HIS A 192 -3.52 1.35 -0.81
N MET A 193 -3.84 0.21 -0.19
CA MET A 193 -5.16 -0.41 -0.34
C MET A 193 -6.28 0.53 0.12
N ALA A 194 -6.13 1.18 1.28
CA ALA A 194 -7.09 2.14 1.80
C ALA A 194 -7.30 3.33 0.85
N ALA A 195 -6.21 3.88 0.33
CA ALA A 195 -6.27 4.95 -0.67
C ALA A 195 -7.03 4.52 -1.93
N HIS A 196 -6.74 3.33 -2.47
CA HIS A 196 -7.37 2.82 -3.70
C HIS A 196 -8.78 2.24 -3.48
N LEU A 197 -9.19 2.05 -2.24
CA LEU A 197 -10.58 1.77 -1.84
C LEU A 197 -11.37 3.04 -1.54
N ASN A 198 -10.71 4.21 -1.63
CA ASN A 198 -11.27 5.53 -1.37
C ASN A 198 -11.97 5.63 0.00
N VAL A 199 -11.37 5.04 1.03
CA VAL A 199 -11.88 5.14 2.40
C VAL A 199 -11.31 6.37 3.09
N LYS A 200 -12.00 6.87 4.12
CA LYS A 200 -11.48 7.94 4.97
C LYS A 200 -10.25 7.47 5.73
N GLY A 201 -9.19 8.27 5.72
CA GLY A 201 -8.01 7.88 6.48
C GLY A 201 -6.80 8.77 6.31
N LEU A 202 -5.77 8.40 7.07
CA LEU A 202 -4.47 9.05 7.12
C LEU A 202 -3.34 8.05 6.94
N THR A 203 -2.31 8.44 6.23
CA THR A 203 -1.04 7.73 6.21
C THR A 203 0.09 8.64 6.68
N LEU A 204 1.05 8.07 7.39
CA LEU A 204 2.13 8.80 8.04
C LEU A 204 3.44 8.55 7.30
N PHE A 205 4.07 9.63 6.84
CA PHE A 205 5.33 9.61 6.11
C PHE A 205 6.44 10.31 6.88
N GLY A 206 7.58 9.63 6.99
CA GLY A 206 8.85 10.22 7.40
C GLY A 206 9.68 10.69 6.19
N SER A 207 11.00 10.76 6.38
CA SER A 207 11.96 11.22 5.35
C SER A 207 12.25 10.20 4.25
N HIS A 208 11.82 8.93 4.39
CA HIS A 208 12.17 7.83 3.47
C HIS A 208 11.60 7.98 2.06
N THR A 209 10.45 8.64 1.91
CA THR A 209 9.81 8.96 0.62
C THR A 209 8.76 10.06 0.83
N THR A 210 8.02 10.43 -0.20
CA THR A 210 6.93 11.41 -0.09
C THR A 210 5.60 10.83 -0.58
N ALA A 211 4.50 11.30 0.02
CA ALA A 211 3.15 10.95 -0.40
C ALA A 211 2.91 11.22 -1.89
N LYS A 212 3.45 12.35 -2.40
CA LYS A 212 3.39 12.72 -3.81
C LYS A 212 4.10 11.69 -4.69
N LYS A 213 5.33 11.27 -4.33
CA LYS A 213 6.11 10.32 -5.12
C LYS A 213 5.42 8.96 -5.25
N VAL A 214 4.80 8.49 -4.19
CA VAL A 214 4.07 7.21 -4.20
C VAL A 214 2.62 7.34 -4.66
N SER A 215 2.15 8.56 -4.94
CA SER A 215 0.80 8.86 -5.45
C SER A 215 -0.32 8.30 -4.57
N ILE A 216 -0.19 8.42 -3.23
CA ILE A 216 -1.13 7.76 -2.32
C ILE A 216 -2.36 8.62 -1.99
N GLU A 217 -2.26 9.95 -2.06
CA GLU A 217 -3.37 10.82 -1.65
C GLU A 217 -4.58 10.71 -2.58
N ARG A 218 -5.76 10.71 -1.97
CA ARG A 218 -7.09 10.71 -2.59
C ARG A 218 -8.00 11.72 -1.88
N ASP A 219 -9.21 11.92 -2.38
CA ASP A 219 -10.15 12.85 -1.78
C ASP A 219 -10.39 12.55 -0.30
N ASN A 220 -10.60 11.28 0.02
CA ASN A 220 -10.88 10.80 1.38
C ASN A 220 -9.64 10.31 2.14
N PHE A 221 -8.49 10.10 1.48
CA PHE A 221 -7.29 9.53 2.09
C PHE A 221 -6.12 10.51 1.99
N LYS A 222 -5.65 11.02 3.11
CA LYS A 222 -4.64 12.08 3.18
C LYS A 222 -3.33 11.57 3.79
N ALA A 223 -2.26 12.32 3.56
CA ALA A 223 -0.96 12.04 4.14
C ALA A 223 -0.52 13.14 5.12
N ILE A 224 0.14 12.73 6.20
CA ILE A 224 0.91 13.62 7.06
C ILE A 224 2.38 13.35 6.76
N GLN A 225 3.07 14.35 6.22
CA GLN A 225 4.48 14.26 5.86
C GLN A 225 5.33 15.05 6.87
N VAL A 226 6.30 14.39 7.47
CA VAL A 226 7.28 15.00 8.40
C VAL A 226 8.69 14.52 8.08
N SER A 227 9.70 15.24 8.52
CA SER A 227 11.10 14.82 8.37
C SER A 227 11.47 13.66 9.31
N ASP A 228 10.79 13.56 10.46
CA ASP A 228 11.06 12.55 11.48
C ASP A 228 9.76 12.17 12.18
N LEU A 229 9.33 10.92 12.03
CA LEU A 229 8.10 10.40 12.65
C LEU A 229 8.15 10.41 14.19
N ASN A 230 9.34 10.37 14.80
CA ASN A 230 9.47 10.50 16.25
C ASN A 230 9.08 11.89 16.79
N LYS A 231 9.05 12.90 15.90
CA LYS A 231 8.64 14.28 16.26
C LYS A 231 7.17 14.58 15.94
N LEU A 232 6.45 13.64 15.33
CA LEU A 232 5.02 13.77 15.06
C LEU A 232 4.23 13.28 16.27
N SER A 233 3.63 14.21 17.04
CA SER A 233 2.87 13.83 18.23
C SER A 233 1.52 13.18 17.90
N ALA A 234 0.96 12.42 18.85
CA ALA A 234 -0.33 11.77 18.71
C ALA A 234 -1.48 12.79 18.57
N GLU A 235 -1.38 13.94 19.25
CA GLU A 235 -2.36 15.01 19.21
C GLU A 235 -2.48 15.58 17.78
N LYS A 236 -1.34 15.85 17.12
CA LYS A 236 -1.32 16.34 15.73
C LYS A 236 -1.97 15.37 14.74
N VAL A 237 -1.76 14.07 14.94
CA VAL A 237 -2.44 13.05 14.11
C VAL A 237 -3.92 13.01 14.45
N PHE A 238 -4.26 13.06 15.74
CA PHE A 238 -5.64 13.04 16.22
C PHE A 238 -6.49 14.21 15.70
N GLU A 239 -5.94 15.42 15.62
CA GLU A 239 -6.60 16.61 15.07
C GLU A 239 -7.01 16.44 13.59
N LYS A 240 -6.38 15.53 12.86
CA LYS A 240 -6.68 15.25 11.44
C LYS A 240 -7.73 14.13 11.25
N ILE A 241 -8.18 13.50 12.33
CA ILE A 241 -9.21 12.46 12.27
C ILE A 241 -10.58 13.11 12.11
N THR A 242 -11.24 12.87 10.98
CA THR A 242 -12.58 13.36 10.65
C THR A 242 -13.55 12.18 10.52
N LEU A 243 -14.18 11.78 11.62
CA LEU A 243 -15.14 10.66 11.71
C LEU A 243 -16.55 11.10 11.35
#